data_899487f27aa42d8fbd451296087f9314
#
_entry.id   899487f27aa42d8fbd451296087f9314
#
_cell.length_a   1.000
_cell.length_b   1.000
_cell.length_c   1.000
_cell.angle_alpha   90.00
_cell.angle_beta   90.00
_cell.angle_gamma   90.00
#
_symmetry.space_group_name_H-M   'P 1'
#
loop_
_entity.id
_entity.type
_entity.pdbx_description
1 polymer ?
#
loop_
_entity_poly.entity_id
_entity_poly.type
_entity_poly.pdbx_seq_one_letter_code
_entity_poly.pdbx_strand_id
1 'polypeptide(L)'
;NGRLEARGIHWCYDSGLHVPLIVRWPKNFPAPPQIRPGTVNDQVVSLLDLTATTLAVAGLPRPLGMQSRVFLGERADPPRRYAFSARDRIDETVQRIRSVRDARYRYIRNLMPDRPFLALNRYKEKCFPVLPLMRQLHAEGRLSGPPLALMAPRLPDEELYDTDADPYEIHNLAGSSQPEHREALVRLRAALDV
;
A
#
# COMPACT_ATOMS: atom_id res chain seq x y z
N ASN A 1 -1.47 -6.10 -10.52
CA ASN A 1 -2.64 -5.49 -9.87
C ASN A 1 -3.77 -6.47 -10.02
N GLY A 2 -4.45 -6.92 -9.06
CA GLY A 2 -5.58 -7.82 -9.21
C GLY A 2 -5.68 -8.88 -8.14
N ARG A 3 -4.87 -8.79 -7.11
CA ARG A 3 -4.89 -9.77 -6.03
C ARG A 3 -6.22 -9.81 -5.29
N LEU A 4 -6.93 -8.69 -5.23
CA LEU A 4 -8.31 -8.60 -4.74
C LEU A 4 -9.01 -7.50 -5.55
N GLU A 5 -9.60 -7.85 -6.69
CA GLU A 5 -10.22 -6.88 -7.60
C GLU A 5 -11.25 -5.96 -6.92
N ALA A 6 -12.00 -6.47 -5.95
CA ALA A 6 -12.94 -5.67 -5.18
C ALA A 6 -12.27 -4.54 -4.39
N ARG A 7 -11.07 -4.75 -3.84
CA ARG A 7 -10.26 -3.68 -3.22
C ARG A 7 -9.55 -2.86 -4.29
N GLY A 8 -8.88 -3.53 -5.25
CA GLY A 8 -8.19 -2.89 -6.36
C GLY A 8 -7.16 -1.85 -5.91
N ILE A 9 -6.87 -0.91 -6.81
CA ILE A 9 -5.86 0.15 -6.61
C ILE A 9 -6.34 1.33 -5.76
N HIS A 10 -7.57 1.33 -5.31
CA HIS A 10 -8.18 2.49 -4.64
C HIS A 10 -8.04 2.45 -3.12
N TRP A 11 -7.33 1.48 -2.57
CA TRP A 11 -7.20 1.25 -1.14
C TRP A 11 -5.73 1.23 -0.71
N CYS A 12 -5.49 1.47 0.58
CA CYS A 12 -4.15 1.49 1.16
C CYS A 12 -3.63 0.08 1.51
N TYR A 13 -3.93 -0.93 0.67
CA TYR A 13 -3.43 -2.30 0.77
C TYR A 13 -2.39 -2.59 -0.31
N ASP A 14 -1.64 -3.67 -0.17
CA ASP A 14 -0.62 -4.09 -1.15
C ASP A 14 -1.22 -4.35 -2.53
N SER A 15 -2.49 -4.76 -2.62
CA SER A 15 -3.19 -4.89 -3.91
C SER A 15 -3.17 -3.59 -4.75
N GLY A 16 -3.13 -2.44 -4.09
CA GLY A 16 -3.08 -1.13 -4.74
C GLY A 16 -1.72 -0.43 -4.69
N LEU A 17 -0.91 -0.74 -3.70
CA LEU A 17 0.32 0.01 -3.39
C LEU A 17 1.60 -0.73 -3.77
N HIS A 18 1.61 -2.07 -3.69
CA HIS A 18 2.77 -2.88 -4.05
C HIS A 18 2.77 -3.12 -5.57
N VAL A 19 3.17 -2.10 -6.31
CA VAL A 19 3.22 -2.13 -7.78
C VAL A 19 4.58 -2.64 -8.26
N PRO A 20 4.63 -3.39 -9.38
CA PRO A 20 5.90 -3.81 -9.97
C PRO A 20 6.77 -2.62 -10.35
N LEU A 21 8.03 -2.66 -9.95
CA LEU A 21 9.06 -1.72 -10.37
C LEU A 21 10.19 -2.52 -11.02
N ILE A 22 10.41 -2.32 -12.32
CA ILE A 22 11.46 -2.97 -13.09
C ILE A 22 12.48 -1.93 -13.52
N VAL A 23 13.74 -2.12 -13.14
CA VAL A 23 14.84 -1.26 -13.56
C VAL A 23 15.74 -2.03 -14.52
N ARG A 24 15.87 -1.53 -15.73
CA ARG A 24 16.83 -2.03 -16.70
C ARG A 24 17.95 -1.02 -16.87
N TRP A 25 19.17 -1.43 -16.51
CA TRP A 25 20.35 -0.56 -16.70
C TRP A 25 20.97 -0.77 -18.07
N PRO A 26 21.28 0.30 -18.82
CA PRO A 26 21.87 0.17 -20.16
C PRO A 26 23.33 -0.29 -20.08
N LYS A 27 23.76 -1.13 -21.05
CA LYS A 27 25.12 -1.72 -21.07
C LYS A 27 26.24 -0.71 -21.28
N ASN A 28 25.93 0.43 -21.90
CA ASN A 28 26.89 1.50 -22.21
C ASN A 28 27.12 2.50 -21.06
N PHE A 29 26.49 2.27 -19.91
CA PHE A 29 26.72 3.08 -18.71
C PHE A 29 27.21 2.19 -17.56
N PRO A 30 28.15 2.67 -16.72
CA PRO A 30 28.54 1.94 -15.53
C PRO A 30 27.35 1.65 -14.63
N ALA A 31 27.14 0.39 -14.29
CA ALA A 31 26.05 0.01 -13.40
C ALA A 31 26.42 0.35 -11.95
N PRO A 32 25.54 1.01 -11.19
CA PRO A 32 25.76 1.23 -9.77
C PRO A 32 25.69 -0.11 -9.01
N PRO A 33 26.33 -0.20 -7.82
CA PRO A 33 26.46 -1.46 -7.08
C PRO A 33 25.12 -2.09 -6.66
N GLN A 34 24.06 -1.29 -6.60
CA GLN A 34 22.69 -1.77 -6.30
C GLN A 34 22.06 -2.54 -7.46
N ILE A 35 22.58 -2.38 -8.69
CA ILE A 35 22.06 -3.07 -9.88
C ILE A 35 22.76 -4.41 -10.07
N ARG A 36 22.01 -5.49 -9.86
CA ARG A 36 22.42 -6.85 -10.15
C ARG A 36 21.39 -7.46 -11.11
N PRO A 37 21.75 -7.69 -12.38
CA PRO A 37 20.82 -8.27 -13.35
C PRO A 37 20.23 -9.60 -12.89
N GLY A 38 18.94 -9.79 -13.10
CA GLY A 38 18.24 -11.03 -12.75
C GLY A 38 17.95 -11.20 -11.25
N THR A 39 18.14 -10.16 -10.42
CA THR A 39 17.82 -10.21 -8.98
C THR A 39 16.60 -9.38 -8.65
N VAL A 40 15.95 -9.72 -7.52
CA VAL A 40 14.94 -8.92 -6.86
C VAL A 40 15.60 -8.11 -5.74
N ASN A 41 15.15 -6.88 -5.54
CA ASN A 41 15.57 -6.01 -4.44
C ASN A 41 14.33 -5.68 -3.60
N ASP A 42 14.33 -6.11 -2.35
CA ASP A 42 13.20 -5.97 -1.41
C ASP A 42 13.23 -4.64 -0.63
N GLN A 43 14.07 -3.70 -1.06
CA GLN A 43 14.13 -2.37 -0.45
C GLN A 43 12.77 -1.66 -0.52
N VAL A 44 12.36 -1.06 0.59
CA VAL A 44 11.17 -0.21 0.62
C VAL A 44 11.42 1.04 -0.23
N VAL A 45 10.63 1.20 -1.29
CA VAL A 45 10.70 2.34 -2.22
C VAL A 45 9.31 2.98 -2.32
N SER A 46 9.26 4.31 -2.27
CA SER A 46 8.06 5.08 -2.61
C SER A 46 8.10 5.48 -4.09
N LEU A 47 6.96 5.56 -4.77
CA LEU A 47 6.92 6.07 -6.15
C LEU A 47 7.43 7.51 -6.27
N LEU A 48 7.37 8.31 -5.19
CA LEU A 48 8.00 9.62 -5.13
C LEU A 48 9.52 9.55 -5.39
N ASP A 49 10.16 8.46 -5.00
CA ASP A 49 11.61 8.28 -5.08
C ASP A 49 12.11 8.13 -6.52
N LEU A 50 11.22 7.78 -7.45
CA LEU A 50 11.54 7.72 -8.87
C LEU A 50 12.00 9.09 -9.40
N THR A 51 11.35 10.17 -8.97
CA THR A 51 11.70 11.53 -9.43
C THR A 51 13.08 11.93 -8.94
N ALA A 52 13.39 11.78 -7.64
CA ALA A 52 14.70 12.11 -7.11
C ALA A 52 15.82 11.24 -7.72
N THR A 53 15.54 9.95 -7.91
CA THR A 53 16.48 9.00 -8.52
C THR A 53 16.76 9.37 -9.99
N THR A 54 15.73 9.74 -10.75
CA THR A 54 15.89 10.19 -12.15
C THR A 54 16.76 11.44 -12.23
N LEU A 55 16.52 12.43 -11.36
CA LEU A 55 17.37 13.63 -11.31
C LEU A 55 18.81 13.29 -10.96
N ALA A 56 19.04 12.43 -9.98
CA ALA A 56 20.38 12.03 -9.56
C ALA A 56 21.13 11.28 -10.67
N VAL A 57 20.47 10.36 -11.39
CA VAL A 57 21.05 9.65 -12.53
C VAL A 57 21.37 10.60 -13.69
N ALA A 58 20.56 11.64 -13.89
CA ALA A 58 20.81 12.69 -14.87
C ALA A 58 21.88 13.72 -14.42
N GLY A 59 22.47 13.56 -13.24
CA GLY A 59 23.46 14.49 -12.71
C GLY A 59 22.90 15.81 -12.18
N LEU A 60 21.55 15.91 -12.09
CA LEU A 60 20.85 17.11 -11.64
C LEU A 60 20.66 17.13 -10.11
N PRO A 61 20.67 18.32 -9.49
CA PRO A 61 20.42 18.44 -8.06
C PRO A 61 18.96 18.19 -7.73
N ARG A 62 18.71 17.62 -6.54
CA ARG A 62 17.37 17.51 -5.98
C ARG A 62 16.88 18.89 -5.49
N PRO A 63 15.70 19.37 -5.92
CA PRO A 63 15.15 20.64 -5.42
C PRO A 63 14.95 20.64 -3.90
N LEU A 64 15.10 21.81 -3.29
CA LEU A 64 14.80 22.01 -1.87
C LEU A 64 13.30 21.69 -1.60
N GLY A 65 13.03 21.02 -0.48
CA GLY A 65 11.66 20.61 -0.10
C GLY A 65 11.15 19.35 -0.76
N MET A 66 11.88 18.72 -1.68
CA MET A 66 11.49 17.44 -2.26
C MET A 66 11.67 16.31 -1.22
N GLN A 67 10.58 15.66 -0.83
CA GLN A 67 10.55 14.59 0.18
C GLN A 67 11.02 13.23 -0.34
N SER A 68 11.22 13.10 -1.65
CA SER A 68 11.69 11.88 -2.30
C SER A 68 13.17 11.61 -2.00
N ARG A 69 13.53 10.31 -2.01
CA ARG A 69 14.90 9.83 -1.82
C ARG A 69 15.48 9.26 -3.10
N VAL A 70 16.77 9.33 -3.25
CA VAL A 70 17.48 8.61 -4.30
C VAL A 70 17.70 7.19 -3.83
N PHE A 71 17.06 6.20 -4.43
CA PHE A 71 17.19 4.79 -4.02
C PHE A 71 18.20 4.00 -4.85
N LEU A 72 18.75 4.61 -5.91
CA LEU A 72 19.63 3.95 -6.86
C LEU A 72 20.71 4.91 -7.36
N GLY A 73 21.95 4.42 -7.55
CA GLY A 73 23.06 5.16 -8.08
C GLY A 73 24.10 5.54 -7.03
N GLU A 74 25.16 6.23 -7.44
CA GLU A 74 26.28 6.64 -6.56
C GLU A 74 25.84 7.60 -5.45
N ARG A 75 24.78 8.39 -5.73
CA ARG A 75 24.23 9.38 -4.79
C ARG A 75 23.02 8.87 -4.04
N ALA A 76 22.90 7.53 -3.89
CA ALA A 76 21.76 6.94 -3.19
C ALA A 76 21.72 7.39 -1.73
N ASP A 77 20.52 7.81 -1.30
CA ASP A 77 20.22 8.08 0.11
C ASP A 77 20.15 6.76 0.91
N PRO A 78 20.25 6.80 2.24
CA PRO A 78 19.98 5.63 3.06
C PRO A 78 18.59 5.02 2.75
N PRO A 79 18.45 3.69 2.76
CA PRO A 79 17.17 3.03 2.47
C PRO A 79 16.02 3.56 3.32
N ARG A 80 14.82 3.62 2.74
CA ARG A 80 13.62 3.94 3.51
C ARG A 80 13.31 2.84 4.52
N ARG A 81 13.03 3.25 5.74
CA ARG A 81 12.45 2.35 6.73
C ARG A 81 10.94 2.20 6.52
N TYR A 82 10.28 3.27 6.08
CA TYR A 82 8.82 3.34 5.94
C TYR A 82 8.40 3.92 4.60
N ALA A 83 7.31 3.38 4.05
CA ALA A 83 6.53 3.99 2.98
C ALA A 83 5.14 4.36 3.51
N PHE A 84 4.70 5.59 3.22
CA PHE A 84 3.42 6.12 3.66
C PHE A 84 2.44 6.20 2.51
N SER A 85 1.17 6.03 2.81
CA SER A 85 0.09 6.21 1.85
C SER A 85 -1.16 6.78 2.50
N ALA A 86 -1.98 7.44 1.71
CA ALA A 86 -3.18 8.10 2.16
C ALA A 86 -4.30 7.96 1.14
N ARG A 87 -5.52 7.95 1.63
CA ARG A 87 -6.73 8.08 0.84
C ARG A 87 -7.67 9.02 1.56
N ASP A 88 -8.14 10.08 0.88
CA ASP A 88 -9.15 11.00 1.41
C ASP A 88 -10.44 10.94 0.60
N ARG A 89 -10.30 10.79 -0.73
CA ARG A 89 -11.45 10.80 -1.63
C ARG A 89 -11.13 10.08 -2.94
N ILE A 90 -12.11 9.37 -3.49
CA ILE A 90 -12.11 8.89 -4.87
C ILE A 90 -13.48 9.19 -5.46
N ASP A 91 -13.52 10.02 -6.49
CA ASP A 91 -14.75 10.58 -7.08
C ASP A 91 -15.66 11.20 -5.99
N GLU A 92 -16.90 10.75 -5.90
CA GLU A 92 -17.84 11.18 -4.85
C GLU A 92 -17.63 10.48 -3.49
N THR A 93 -16.85 9.38 -3.46
CA THR A 93 -16.66 8.60 -2.24
C THR A 93 -15.60 9.23 -1.35
N VAL A 94 -16.02 9.78 -0.21
CA VAL A 94 -15.12 10.33 0.81
C VAL A 94 -14.83 9.28 1.87
N GLN A 95 -13.54 9.08 2.13
CA GLN A 95 -13.00 8.29 3.24
C GLN A 95 -11.69 8.90 3.67
N ARG A 96 -11.28 8.69 4.92
CA ARG A 96 -10.00 9.13 5.44
C ARG A 96 -9.22 7.93 5.95
N ILE A 97 -8.20 7.54 5.21
CA ILE A 97 -7.35 6.38 5.54
C ILE A 97 -5.90 6.82 5.48
N ARG A 98 -5.11 6.40 6.44
CA ARG A 98 -3.66 6.57 6.48
C ARG A 98 -3.01 5.21 6.64
N SER A 99 -1.89 5.01 5.99
CA SER A 99 -1.17 3.75 6.09
C SER A 99 0.33 4.01 6.11
N VAL A 100 1.02 3.16 6.85
CA VAL A 100 2.47 3.06 6.85
C VAL A 100 2.87 1.60 6.70
N ARG A 101 3.90 1.36 5.90
CA ARG A 101 4.51 0.05 5.70
C ARG A 101 5.99 0.10 5.99
N ASP A 102 6.52 -0.89 6.70
CA ASP A 102 7.95 -1.23 6.68
C ASP A 102 8.23 -2.42 5.75
N ALA A 103 9.35 -3.10 5.91
CA ALA A 103 9.70 -4.24 5.05
C ALA A 103 8.71 -5.40 5.16
N ARG A 104 8.12 -5.63 6.34
CA ARG A 104 7.28 -6.81 6.64
C ARG A 104 5.83 -6.46 6.99
N TYR A 105 5.62 -5.39 7.80
CA TYR A 105 4.30 -5.08 8.34
C TYR A 105 3.69 -3.86 7.67
N ARG A 106 2.38 -3.91 7.47
CA ARG A 106 1.54 -2.77 7.10
C ARG A 106 0.59 -2.45 8.23
N TYR A 107 0.54 -1.17 8.58
CA TYR A 107 -0.46 -0.61 9.48
C TYR A 107 -1.36 0.37 8.73
N ILE A 108 -2.67 0.28 9.00
CA ILE A 108 -3.69 1.14 8.42
C ILE A 108 -4.50 1.74 9.57
N ARG A 109 -4.73 3.06 9.51
CA ARG A 109 -5.65 3.78 10.40
C ARG A 109 -6.82 4.32 9.60
N ASN A 110 -8.03 3.93 10.00
CA ASN A 110 -9.27 4.37 9.40
C ASN A 110 -9.84 5.53 10.22
N LEU A 111 -9.78 6.76 9.69
CA LEU A 111 -10.23 7.97 10.37
C LEU A 111 -11.73 8.25 10.18
N MET A 112 -12.42 7.42 9.41
CA MET A 112 -13.87 7.43 9.20
C MET A 112 -14.38 5.98 9.25
N PRO A 113 -14.24 5.27 10.37
CA PRO A 113 -14.57 3.84 10.46
C PRO A 113 -16.07 3.55 10.39
N ASP A 114 -16.91 4.53 10.60
CA ASP A 114 -18.36 4.47 10.42
C ASP A 114 -18.81 4.33 8.95
N ARG A 115 -17.88 4.45 8.01
CA ARG A 115 -18.13 4.25 6.59
C ARG A 115 -17.97 2.79 6.19
N PRO A 116 -18.82 2.27 5.27
CA PRO A 116 -18.66 0.90 4.78
C PRO A 116 -17.38 0.78 3.95
N PHE A 117 -16.78 -0.42 3.97
CA PHE A 117 -15.59 -0.71 3.16
C PHE A 117 -15.86 -0.43 1.68
N LEU A 118 -16.89 -1.05 1.09
CA LEU A 118 -17.31 -0.81 -0.28
C LEU A 118 -18.40 0.28 -0.33
N ALA A 119 -18.05 1.50 0.09
CA ALA A 119 -18.93 2.64 -0.12
C ALA A 119 -19.25 2.83 -1.61
N LEU A 120 -20.47 3.26 -1.90
CA LEU A 120 -20.94 3.42 -3.27
C LEU A 120 -20.05 4.40 -4.05
N ASN A 121 -19.68 3.97 -5.26
CA ASN A 121 -18.93 4.77 -6.23
C ASN A 121 -19.48 4.45 -7.62
N ARG A 122 -20.06 5.44 -8.29
CA ARG A 122 -20.78 5.25 -9.57
C ARG A 122 -19.90 4.65 -10.65
N TYR A 123 -18.66 5.09 -10.74
CA TYR A 123 -17.72 4.55 -11.72
C TYR A 123 -17.46 3.06 -11.46
N LYS A 124 -17.19 2.69 -10.21
CA LYS A 124 -16.94 1.30 -9.85
C LYS A 124 -18.16 0.41 -10.05
N GLU A 125 -19.33 0.84 -9.63
CA GLU A 125 -20.57 0.06 -9.82
C GLU A 125 -20.86 -0.20 -11.31
N LYS A 126 -20.49 0.75 -12.18
CA LYS A 126 -20.68 0.63 -13.63
C LYS A 126 -19.59 -0.20 -14.31
N CYS A 127 -18.33 -0.03 -13.91
CA CYS A 127 -17.18 -0.57 -14.62
C CYS A 127 -16.64 -1.88 -14.03
N PHE A 128 -17.03 -2.24 -12.80
CA PHE A 128 -16.55 -3.44 -12.12
C PHE A 128 -17.72 -4.38 -11.80
N PRO A 129 -18.08 -5.30 -12.70
CA PRO A 129 -19.25 -6.17 -12.54
C PRO A 129 -19.24 -7.02 -11.26
N VAL A 130 -18.06 -7.23 -10.67
CA VAL A 130 -17.90 -7.95 -9.41
C VAL A 130 -18.63 -7.25 -8.24
N LEU A 131 -18.74 -5.90 -8.24
CA LEU A 131 -19.34 -5.17 -7.12
C LEU A 131 -20.87 -5.36 -7.04
N PRO A 132 -21.66 -5.13 -8.12
CA PRO A 132 -23.09 -5.46 -8.08
C PRO A 132 -23.34 -6.94 -7.80
N LEU A 133 -22.53 -7.85 -8.34
CA LEU A 133 -22.65 -9.27 -8.02
C LEU A 133 -22.43 -9.55 -6.53
N MET A 134 -21.40 -8.95 -5.92
CA MET A 134 -21.15 -9.10 -4.48
C MET A 134 -22.31 -8.56 -3.65
N ARG A 135 -22.92 -7.44 -4.03
CA ARG A 135 -24.10 -6.89 -3.34
C ARG A 135 -25.30 -7.83 -3.43
N GLN A 136 -25.54 -8.39 -4.63
CA GLN A 136 -26.59 -9.38 -4.82
C GLN A 136 -26.35 -10.61 -3.94
N LEU A 137 -25.16 -11.22 -4.01
CA LEU A 137 -24.83 -12.41 -3.23
C LEU A 137 -24.86 -12.15 -1.71
N HIS A 138 -24.51 -10.94 -1.28
CA HIS A 138 -24.62 -10.53 0.12
C HIS A 138 -26.10 -10.48 0.55
N ALA A 139 -26.95 -9.85 -0.24
CA ALA A 139 -28.40 -9.78 0.03
C ALA A 139 -29.06 -11.18 0.06
N GLU A 140 -28.55 -12.13 -0.72
CA GLU A 140 -28.99 -13.52 -0.75
C GLU A 140 -28.38 -14.39 0.38
N GLY A 141 -27.49 -13.82 1.22
CA GLY A 141 -26.78 -14.57 2.28
C GLY A 141 -25.76 -15.60 1.76
N ARG A 142 -25.29 -15.45 0.54
CA ARG A 142 -24.42 -16.41 -0.18
C ARG A 142 -22.94 -16.04 -0.16
N LEU A 143 -22.54 -14.93 0.48
CA LEU A 143 -21.14 -14.58 0.67
C LEU A 143 -20.58 -15.22 1.95
N SER A 144 -19.31 -15.62 1.89
CA SER A 144 -18.55 -16.10 3.04
C SER A 144 -17.10 -15.66 2.95
N GLY A 145 -16.36 -15.77 4.07
CA GLY A 145 -14.93 -15.45 4.12
C GLY A 145 -14.59 -14.01 3.71
N PRO A 146 -13.45 -13.79 3.04
CA PRO A 146 -12.98 -12.44 2.70
C PRO A 146 -13.97 -11.59 1.90
N PRO A 147 -14.72 -12.11 0.90
CA PRO A 147 -15.75 -11.33 0.22
C PRO A 147 -16.84 -10.78 1.15
N LEU A 148 -17.28 -11.57 2.15
CA LEU A 148 -18.26 -11.12 3.14
C LEU A 148 -17.68 -9.97 4.00
N ALA A 149 -16.42 -10.08 4.42
CA ALA A 149 -15.77 -9.04 5.20
C ALA A 149 -15.72 -7.70 4.47
N LEU A 150 -15.59 -7.70 3.14
CA LEU A 150 -15.64 -6.47 2.32
C LEU A 150 -17.03 -5.81 2.30
N MET A 151 -18.08 -6.54 2.64
CA MET A 151 -19.45 -6.02 2.72
C MET A 151 -19.79 -5.44 4.10
N ALA A 152 -18.82 -5.41 5.03
CA ALA A 152 -19.04 -4.86 6.37
C ALA A 152 -19.53 -3.41 6.32
N PRO A 153 -20.51 -3.04 7.17
CA PRO A 153 -21.11 -1.71 7.18
C PRO A 153 -20.16 -0.65 7.75
N ARG A 154 -19.10 -1.07 8.42
CA ARG A 154 -18.04 -0.20 8.95
C ARG A 154 -16.67 -0.84 8.81
N LEU A 155 -15.62 0.01 8.79
CA LEU A 155 -14.23 -0.40 8.83
C LEU A 155 -13.78 -0.66 10.28
N PRO A 156 -12.76 -1.52 10.50
CA PRO A 156 -12.01 -1.49 11.75
C PRO A 156 -11.34 -0.13 11.93
N ASP A 157 -11.18 0.33 13.18
CA ASP A 157 -10.48 1.60 13.45
C ASP A 157 -9.01 1.50 13.05
N GLU A 158 -8.41 0.32 13.26
CA GLU A 158 -7.02 0.03 12.94
C GLU A 158 -6.86 -1.36 12.36
N GLU A 159 -5.88 -1.49 11.48
CA GLU A 159 -5.53 -2.76 10.86
C GLU A 159 -4.01 -2.93 10.87
N LEU A 160 -3.56 -4.15 11.14
CA LEU A 160 -2.16 -4.56 11.05
C LEU A 160 -2.08 -5.86 10.26
N TYR A 161 -1.16 -5.92 9.31
CA TYR A 161 -0.94 -7.10 8.49
C TYR A 161 0.53 -7.47 8.44
N ASP A 162 0.84 -8.76 8.55
CA ASP A 162 2.13 -9.33 8.24
C ASP A 162 2.13 -9.70 6.74
N THR A 163 2.72 -8.87 5.91
CA THR A 163 2.65 -9.03 4.45
C THR A 163 3.47 -10.18 3.91
N ASP A 164 4.37 -10.75 4.72
CA ASP A 164 5.11 -11.96 4.37
C ASP A 164 4.27 -13.22 4.60
N ALA A 165 3.57 -13.29 5.75
CA ALA A 165 2.71 -14.42 6.10
C ALA A 165 1.32 -14.35 5.45
N ASP A 166 0.80 -13.13 5.26
CA ASP A 166 -0.51 -12.83 4.68
C ASP A 166 -0.40 -11.81 3.54
N PRO A 167 0.11 -12.19 2.36
CA PRO A 167 0.30 -11.28 1.23
C PRO A 167 -1.01 -10.74 0.66
N TYR A 168 -2.16 -11.25 1.08
CA TYR A 168 -3.49 -10.77 0.70
C TYR A 168 -4.12 -9.84 1.73
N GLU A 169 -3.47 -9.65 2.89
CA GLU A 169 -3.94 -8.77 3.96
C GLU A 169 -5.39 -9.06 4.37
N ILE A 170 -5.66 -10.33 4.68
CA ILE A 170 -6.98 -10.85 5.04
C ILE A 170 -7.15 -10.88 6.57
N HIS A 171 -6.08 -11.20 7.30
CA HIS A 171 -6.11 -11.42 8.73
C HIS A 171 -5.60 -10.19 9.49
N ASN A 172 -6.53 -9.35 9.98
CA ASN A 172 -6.18 -8.18 10.77
C ASN A 172 -5.60 -8.59 12.14
N LEU A 173 -4.33 -8.26 12.36
CA LEU A 173 -3.55 -8.56 13.57
C LEU A 173 -3.58 -7.43 14.62
N ALA A 174 -4.31 -6.32 14.39
CA ALA A 174 -4.33 -5.18 15.33
C ALA A 174 -4.81 -5.55 16.74
N GLY A 175 -5.67 -6.57 16.85
CA GLY A 175 -6.14 -7.13 18.13
C GLY A 175 -5.32 -8.31 18.67
N SER A 176 -4.21 -8.66 18.03
CA SER A 176 -3.41 -9.82 18.42
C SER A 176 -2.73 -9.63 19.77
N SER A 177 -2.70 -10.70 20.58
CA SER A 177 -1.98 -10.74 21.85
C SER A 177 -0.49 -11.10 21.72
N GLN A 178 -0.04 -11.51 20.52
CA GLN A 178 1.35 -11.92 20.30
C GLN A 178 2.28 -10.71 20.45
N PRO A 179 3.40 -10.85 21.19
CA PRO A 179 4.34 -9.75 21.46
C PRO A 179 4.84 -9.07 20.20
N GLU A 180 5.25 -9.86 19.18
CA GLU A 180 5.76 -9.36 17.91
C GLU A 180 4.75 -8.44 17.18
N HIS A 181 3.47 -8.83 17.15
CA HIS A 181 2.42 -8.03 16.54
C HIS A 181 2.14 -6.73 17.30
N ARG A 182 2.20 -6.78 18.64
CA ARG A 182 2.07 -5.59 19.51
C ARG A 182 3.21 -4.60 19.29
N GLU A 183 4.43 -5.09 19.22
CA GLU A 183 5.61 -4.26 18.94
C GLU A 183 5.52 -3.60 17.57
N ALA A 184 5.14 -4.37 16.54
CA ALA A 184 4.92 -3.85 15.20
C ALA A 184 3.82 -2.77 15.19
N LEU A 185 2.69 -3.02 15.87
CA LEU A 185 1.58 -2.08 15.97
C LEU A 185 2.00 -0.76 16.64
N VAL A 186 2.68 -0.82 17.79
CA VAL A 186 3.16 0.37 18.52
C VAL A 186 4.15 1.16 17.65
N ARG A 187 5.10 0.48 17.05
CA ARG A 187 6.14 1.09 16.21
C ARG A 187 5.55 1.78 14.98
N LEU A 188 4.60 1.14 14.30
CA LEU A 188 4.01 1.69 13.09
C LEU A 188 2.98 2.79 13.39
N ARG A 189 2.26 2.72 14.51
CA ARG A 189 1.45 3.85 15.02
C ARG A 189 2.32 5.09 15.21
N ALA A 190 3.42 4.94 15.97
CA ALA A 190 4.33 6.05 16.22
C ALA A 190 4.95 6.61 14.93
N ALA A 191 5.25 5.76 13.94
CA ALA A 191 5.76 6.20 12.65
C ALA A 191 4.72 6.99 11.83
N LEU A 192 3.43 6.72 12.01
CA LEU A 192 2.36 7.41 11.30
C LEU A 192 1.98 8.76 11.95
N ASP A 193 2.27 8.95 13.23
CA ASP A 193 1.92 10.15 14.01
C ASP A 193 2.99 11.28 13.91
N VAL A 194 4.04 11.12 13.10
CA VAL A 194 5.14 12.08 12.90
C VAL A 194 4.81 13.14 11.85
#